data_9b6bcb4f2496ea2b4f6f6a41d7444510
#
_entry.id   9b6bcb4f2496ea2b4f6f6a41d7444510
#
_cell.length_a   1.000
_cell.length_b   1.000
_cell.length_c   1.000
_cell.angle_alpha   90.00
_cell.angle_beta   90.00
_cell.angle_gamma   90.00
#
_symmetry.space_group_name_H-M   'P 1'
#
loop_
_entity.id
_entity.type
_entity.pdbx_description
1 polymer ?
#
loop_
_entity_poly.entity_id
_entity_poly.type
_entity_poly.pdbx_seq_one_letter_code
_entity_poly.pdbx_strand_id
1 'polypeptide(L)'
;VRKMKAYIQTDSNGIPDYDHFNAYHGFSQMGFETIFFNTYEQINKSEKQDIIVGFSGPVKVWLRDFGIEIPNIDYPKSIQKYLGRNIRKTTLNTVSNDPEMWNVFIKPINNKSFSGRVVRSAHDLIGCSSGGEDQEVYISELLDFVSEYRVFVRYGQILDIRHYYGRWDIFPNAEIIKNCIKDYYDAPNAYAIDFGVTSDGGTYLIEVNASGSIGSYGLEPSVYAKFMSARWSELTGTQDECALD
;
A
#
# COMPACT_ATOMS: atom_id res chain seq x y z
N VAL A 1 17.98 -27.95 -8.16
CA VAL A 1 17.24 -26.94 -7.38
C VAL A 1 17.00 -25.75 -8.29
N ARG A 2 15.75 -25.35 -8.47
CA ARG A 2 15.42 -24.14 -9.26
C ARG A 2 16.01 -22.91 -8.53
N LYS A 3 16.66 -22.01 -9.28
CA LYS A 3 17.12 -20.75 -8.74
C LYS A 3 15.92 -19.82 -8.57
N MET A 4 15.74 -19.25 -7.38
CA MET A 4 14.71 -18.26 -7.09
C MET A 4 14.95 -16.99 -7.91
N LYS A 5 13.90 -16.39 -8.48
CA LYS A 5 14.00 -15.19 -9.33
C LYS A 5 13.16 -14.06 -8.80
N ALA A 6 13.70 -12.84 -8.96
CA ALA A 6 12.97 -11.61 -8.73
C ALA A 6 13.13 -10.70 -9.95
N TYR A 7 12.00 -10.36 -10.57
CA TYR A 7 11.93 -9.41 -11.68
C TYR A 7 11.73 -8.01 -11.13
N ILE A 8 12.59 -7.09 -11.50
CA ILE A 8 12.63 -5.73 -10.95
C ILE A 8 12.37 -4.74 -12.06
N GLN A 9 11.33 -3.94 -11.92
CA GLN A 9 10.98 -2.95 -12.93
C GLN A 9 11.97 -1.78 -12.94
N THR A 10 12.31 -1.36 -14.15
CA THR A 10 13.14 -0.17 -14.44
C THR A 10 12.37 0.82 -15.33
N ASP A 11 12.91 2.01 -15.50
CA ASP A 11 12.50 2.94 -16.53
C ASP A 11 12.98 2.49 -17.93
N SER A 12 12.71 3.29 -18.96
CA SER A 12 13.11 3.01 -20.35
C SER A 12 14.65 3.01 -20.55
N ASN A 13 15.42 3.57 -19.61
CA ASN A 13 16.87 3.60 -19.63
C ASN A 13 17.50 2.43 -18.83
N GLY A 14 16.67 1.55 -18.28
CA GLY A 14 17.15 0.43 -17.48
C GLY A 14 17.47 0.81 -16.03
N ILE A 15 17.01 1.96 -15.53
CA ILE A 15 17.26 2.46 -14.18
C ILE A 15 16.05 2.18 -13.30
N PRO A 16 16.19 1.39 -12.21
CA PRO A 16 15.12 1.23 -11.22
C PRO A 16 14.91 2.53 -10.44
N ASP A 17 13.67 2.80 -10.02
CA ASP A 17 13.44 3.83 -9.03
C ASP A 17 14.01 3.42 -7.65
N TYR A 18 13.88 4.31 -6.66
CA TYR A 18 14.44 4.08 -5.34
C TYR A 18 13.89 2.79 -4.67
N ASP A 19 12.58 2.57 -4.73
CA ASP A 19 11.95 1.41 -4.09
C ASP A 19 12.28 0.11 -4.83
N HIS A 20 12.30 0.14 -6.16
CA HIS A 20 12.69 -1.01 -6.97
C HIS A 20 14.19 -1.33 -6.80
N PHE A 21 15.04 -0.32 -6.68
CA PHE A 21 16.46 -0.53 -6.36
C PHE A 21 16.65 -1.15 -4.97
N ASN A 22 15.86 -0.70 -3.99
CA ASN A 22 15.86 -1.27 -2.65
C ASN A 22 15.48 -2.76 -2.66
N ALA A 23 14.42 -3.11 -3.40
CA ALA A 23 14.03 -4.52 -3.60
C ALA A 23 15.09 -5.33 -4.32
N TYR A 24 15.68 -4.79 -5.42
CA TYR A 24 16.79 -5.42 -6.11
C TYR A 24 17.94 -5.78 -5.16
N HIS A 25 18.34 -4.82 -4.33
CA HIS A 25 19.43 -5.02 -3.38
C HIS A 25 19.10 -6.11 -2.35
N GLY A 26 17.90 -6.08 -1.79
CA GLY A 26 17.45 -7.07 -0.82
C GLY A 26 17.37 -8.49 -1.40
N PHE A 27 16.75 -8.67 -2.56
CA PHE A 27 16.68 -9.98 -3.21
C PHE A 27 18.05 -10.49 -3.63
N SER A 28 18.92 -9.62 -4.15
CA SER A 28 20.28 -10.01 -4.52
C SER A 28 21.11 -10.49 -3.32
N GLN A 29 21.00 -9.81 -2.17
CA GLN A 29 21.67 -10.22 -0.92
C GLN A 29 21.20 -11.59 -0.43
N MET A 30 19.94 -11.96 -0.65
CA MET A 30 19.37 -13.25 -0.30
C MET A 30 19.65 -14.34 -1.36
N GLY A 31 20.42 -14.05 -2.41
CA GLY A 31 20.83 -15.01 -3.43
C GLY A 31 19.83 -15.26 -4.55
N PHE A 32 18.79 -14.44 -4.68
CA PHE A 32 17.89 -14.51 -5.83
C PHE A 32 18.62 -14.11 -7.11
N GLU A 33 18.25 -14.74 -8.22
CA GLU A 33 18.55 -14.21 -9.55
C GLU A 33 17.67 -13.00 -9.82
N THR A 34 18.25 -11.82 -9.88
CA THR A 34 17.53 -10.58 -10.14
C THR A 34 17.58 -10.23 -11.61
N ILE A 35 16.42 -9.95 -12.21
CA ILE A 35 16.27 -9.69 -13.64
C ILE A 35 15.56 -8.35 -13.80
N PHE A 36 16.19 -7.40 -14.47
CA PHE A 36 15.55 -6.12 -14.79
C PHE A 36 14.60 -6.24 -15.97
N PHE A 37 13.48 -5.53 -15.90
CA PHE A 37 12.51 -5.43 -16.97
C PHE A 37 11.93 -4.00 -17.07
N ASN A 38 11.52 -3.60 -18.27
CA ASN A 38 10.82 -2.34 -18.49
C ASN A 38 9.57 -2.50 -19.39
N THR A 39 9.35 -3.69 -19.97
CA THR A 39 8.14 -4.01 -20.71
C THR A 39 7.50 -5.29 -20.18
N TYR A 40 6.19 -5.44 -20.44
CA TYR A 40 5.43 -6.62 -20.02
C TYR A 40 5.94 -7.90 -20.68
N GLU A 41 6.36 -7.83 -21.96
CA GLU A 41 6.85 -8.99 -22.71
C GLU A 41 8.05 -9.66 -22.07
N GLN A 42 8.84 -8.91 -21.30
CA GLN A 42 10.01 -9.44 -20.60
C GLN A 42 9.65 -10.31 -19.39
N ILE A 43 8.45 -10.15 -18.85
CA ILE A 43 7.95 -10.92 -17.69
C ILE A 43 6.84 -11.91 -18.03
N ASN A 44 6.32 -11.94 -19.26
CA ASN A 44 5.21 -12.82 -19.64
C ASN A 44 5.52 -14.33 -19.55
N LYS A 45 6.80 -14.69 -19.52
CA LYS A 45 7.29 -16.08 -19.36
C LYS A 45 7.68 -16.42 -17.92
N SER A 46 7.58 -15.49 -16.99
CA SER A 46 7.84 -15.76 -15.59
C SER A 46 6.74 -16.67 -15.01
N GLU A 47 7.06 -17.37 -13.95
CA GLU A 47 6.16 -18.32 -13.30
C GLU A 47 5.64 -17.71 -11.98
N LYS A 48 4.58 -18.29 -11.40
CA LYS A 48 3.93 -17.78 -10.17
C LYS A 48 4.89 -17.60 -8.99
N GLN A 49 5.90 -18.46 -8.87
CA GLN A 49 6.92 -18.37 -7.82
C GLN A 49 8.01 -17.33 -8.10
N ASP A 50 8.09 -16.78 -9.32
CA ASP A 50 8.98 -15.67 -9.63
C ASP A 50 8.36 -14.38 -9.11
N ILE A 51 9.08 -13.66 -8.26
CA ILE A 51 8.57 -12.43 -7.65
C ILE A 51 8.67 -11.28 -8.65
N ILE A 52 7.56 -10.55 -8.85
CA ILE A 52 7.56 -9.37 -9.71
C ILE A 52 7.47 -8.12 -8.82
N VAL A 53 8.48 -7.29 -8.89
CA VAL A 53 8.54 -5.98 -8.22
C VAL A 53 8.43 -4.89 -9.27
N GLY A 54 7.39 -4.07 -9.16
CA GLY A 54 7.13 -3.02 -10.14
C GLY A 54 5.98 -2.12 -9.72
N PHE A 55 5.68 -1.14 -10.56
CA PHE A 55 4.49 -0.31 -10.38
C PHE A 55 3.22 -1.14 -10.46
N SER A 56 2.16 -0.67 -9.81
CA SER A 56 0.90 -1.40 -9.67
C SER A 56 0.25 -1.80 -11.01
N GLY A 57 0.48 -1.06 -12.08
CA GLY A 57 -0.06 -1.36 -13.40
C GLY A 57 0.45 -2.69 -13.95
N PRO A 58 1.74 -2.83 -14.27
CA PRO A 58 2.34 -4.08 -14.78
C PRO A 58 2.13 -5.27 -13.85
N VAL A 59 2.28 -5.08 -12.54
CA VAL A 59 2.08 -6.16 -11.55
C VAL A 59 0.63 -6.67 -11.57
N LYS A 60 -0.36 -5.79 -11.63
CA LYS A 60 -1.79 -6.19 -11.71
C LYS A 60 -2.11 -6.90 -13.03
N VAL A 61 -1.53 -6.47 -14.16
CA VAL A 61 -1.72 -7.14 -15.45
C VAL A 61 -1.18 -8.57 -15.36
N TRP A 62 0.04 -8.75 -14.88
CA TRP A 62 0.65 -10.06 -14.73
C TRP A 62 -0.17 -10.99 -13.81
N LEU A 63 -0.58 -10.52 -12.65
CA LEU A 63 -1.41 -11.30 -11.72
C LEU A 63 -2.75 -11.71 -12.35
N ARG A 64 -3.38 -10.79 -13.10
CA ARG A 64 -4.65 -11.06 -13.81
C ARG A 64 -4.52 -12.16 -14.85
N ASP A 65 -3.39 -12.25 -15.56
CA ASP A 65 -3.15 -13.32 -16.53
C ASP A 65 -3.10 -14.72 -15.87
N PHE A 66 -2.81 -14.76 -14.56
CA PHE A 66 -2.93 -15.98 -13.75
C PHE A 66 -4.27 -16.12 -13.01
N GLY A 67 -5.24 -15.24 -13.31
CA GLY A 67 -6.54 -15.23 -12.64
C GLY A 67 -6.50 -14.74 -11.19
N ILE A 68 -5.48 -13.95 -10.84
CA ILE A 68 -5.26 -13.44 -9.48
C ILE A 68 -5.62 -11.96 -9.43
N GLU A 69 -6.52 -11.59 -8.54
CA GLU A 69 -6.85 -10.20 -8.22
C GLU A 69 -6.27 -9.81 -6.86
N ILE A 70 -5.68 -8.60 -6.77
CA ILE A 70 -5.24 -8.06 -5.49
C ILE A 70 -6.49 -7.53 -4.78
N PRO A 71 -6.87 -8.11 -3.63
CA PRO A 71 -8.03 -7.62 -2.90
C PRO A 71 -7.81 -6.21 -2.37
N ASN A 72 -8.86 -5.39 -2.37
CA ASN A 72 -8.87 -4.15 -1.61
C ASN A 72 -9.01 -4.50 -0.13
N ILE A 73 -7.97 -4.22 0.66
CA ILE A 73 -7.91 -4.48 2.09
C ILE A 73 -8.10 -3.22 2.94
N ASP A 74 -8.42 -2.09 2.32
CA ASP A 74 -8.55 -0.83 3.03
C ASP A 74 -9.81 -0.77 3.89
N TYR A 75 -9.64 -0.18 5.05
CA TYR A 75 -10.64 -0.06 6.12
C TYR A 75 -11.25 -1.40 6.58
N PRO A 76 -10.41 -2.37 7.06
CA PRO A 76 -10.89 -3.64 7.56
C PRO A 76 -11.85 -3.46 8.73
N LYS A 77 -12.91 -4.24 8.76
CA LYS A 77 -13.95 -4.14 9.82
C LYS A 77 -13.38 -4.41 11.22
N SER A 78 -12.46 -5.35 11.33
CA SER A 78 -11.82 -5.76 12.59
C SER A 78 -11.11 -4.63 13.34
N ILE A 79 -10.63 -3.61 12.62
CA ILE A 79 -9.83 -2.51 13.18
C ILE A 79 -10.47 -1.12 13.00
N GLN A 80 -11.74 -1.05 12.66
CA GLN A 80 -12.45 0.24 12.49
C GLN A 80 -12.42 1.13 13.72
N LYS A 81 -12.37 0.56 14.92
CA LYS A 81 -12.30 1.33 16.18
C LYS A 81 -11.06 2.22 16.31
N TYR A 82 -10.02 1.97 15.51
CA TYR A 82 -8.79 2.76 15.50
C TYR A 82 -8.83 3.95 14.53
N LEU A 83 -9.87 4.09 13.72
CA LEU A 83 -9.97 5.15 12.72
C LEU A 83 -10.16 6.54 13.34
N GLY A 84 -10.80 6.65 14.50
CA GLY A 84 -11.12 7.93 15.15
C GLY A 84 -12.05 8.84 14.35
N ARG A 85 -12.60 8.37 13.24
CA ARG A 85 -13.51 9.06 12.34
C ARG A 85 -14.42 8.11 11.61
N ASN A 86 -15.57 8.60 11.15
CA ASN A 86 -16.46 7.84 10.28
C ASN A 86 -15.93 7.84 8.85
N ILE A 87 -15.88 6.64 8.25
CA ILE A 87 -15.57 6.46 6.84
C ILE A 87 -16.73 5.75 6.17
N ARG A 88 -17.22 6.32 5.08
CA ARG A 88 -18.34 5.76 4.31
C ARG A 88 -18.08 5.82 2.82
N LYS A 89 -18.76 4.98 2.07
CA LYS A 89 -18.70 4.98 0.61
C LYS A 89 -19.77 5.92 0.04
N THR A 90 -19.41 6.60 -1.02
CA THR A 90 -20.29 7.45 -1.83
C THR A 90 -19.73 7.58 -3.24
N THR A 91 -20.23 8.53 -4.03
CA THR A 91 -19.72 8.83 -5.37
C THR A 91 -19.27 10.28 -5.49
N LEU A 92 -18.41 10.56 -6.47
CA LEU A 92 -17.94 11.93 -6.75
C LEU A 92 -19.09 12.86 -7.08
N ASN A 93 -20.07 12.39 -7.87
CA ASN A 93 -21.25 13.20 -8.23
C ASN A 93 -22.08 13.55 -7.00
N THR A 94 -22.26 12.61 -6.06
CA THR A 94 -22.95 12.87 -4.80
C THR A 94 -22.27 13.96 -4.01
N VAL A 95 -20.94 13.87 -3.84
CA VAL A 95 -20.17 14.89 -3.10
C VAL A 95 -20.18 16.24 -3.83
N SER A 96 -20.11 16.24 -5.16
CA SER A 96 -20.12 17.47 -5.96
C SER A 96 -21.45 18.23 -5.90
N ASN A 97 -22.56 17.50 -5.85
CA ASN A 97 -23.90 18.08 -5.89
C ASN A 97 -24.48 18.43 -4.52
N ASP A 98 -23.81 18.05 -3.44
CA ASP A 98 -24.29 18.31 -2.08
C ASP A 98 -23.24 19.09 -1.26
N PRO A 99 -23.34 20.45 -1.24
CA PRO A 99 -22.44 21.27 -0.45
C PRO A 99 -22.44 20.99 1.05
N GLU A 100 -23.50 20.41 1.61
CA GLU A 100 -23.56 20.03 3.03
C GLU A 100 -22.63 18.86 3.36
N MET A 101 -22.23 18.09 2.34
CA MET A 101 -21.22 17.04 2.47
C MET A 101 -19.79 17.54 2.44
N TRP A 102 -19.54 18.83 2.26
CA TRP A 102 -18.16 19.34 2.18
C TRP A 102 -17.50 19.45 3.57
N ASN A 103 -16.23 19.88 3.60
CA ASN A 103 -15.31 19.76 4.73
C ASN A 103 -14.99 18.30 5.10
N VAL A 104 -14.71 17.49 4.08
CA VAL A 104 -14.42 16.07 4.19
C VAL A 104 -13.15 15.72 3.43
N PHE A 105 -12.57 14.58 3.77
CA PHE A 105 -11.54 13.95 2.97
C PHE A 105 -12.17 12.90 2.06
N ILE A 106 -11.74 12.86 0.80
CA ILE A 106 -12.16 11.84 -0.17
C ILE A 106 -10.97 11.08 -0.73
N LYS A 107 -11.13 9.80 -1.04
CA LYS A 107 -10.17 9.01 -1.82
C LYS A 107 -10.88 7.99 -2.69
N PRO A 108 -10.34 7.64 -3.89
CA PRO A 108 -10.94 6.63 -4.77
C PRO A 108 -10.89 5.24 -4.13
N ILE A 109 -11.93 4.41 -4.37
CA ILE A 109 -12.00 3.06 -3.81
C ILE A 109 -11.15 2.07 -4.61
N ASN A 110 -11.35 2.01 -5.91
CA ASN A 110 -10.80 0.94 -6.74
C ASN A 110 -9.65 1.35 -7.66
N ASN A 111 -9.46 2.64 -7.88
CA ASN A 111 -8.47 3.18 -8.80
C ASN A 111 -7.67 4.27 -8.11
N LYS A 112 -6.37 4.32 -8.33
CA LYS A 112 -5.56 5.50 -7.99
C LYS A 112 -5.75 6.59 -9.08
N SER A 113 -7.00 6.86 -9.47
CA SER A 113 -7.33 7.86 -10.48
C SER A 113 -6.99 9.28 -10.05
N PHE A 114 -7.01 9.52 -8.74
CA PHE A 114 -6.51 10.74 -8.12
C PHE A 114 -5.96 10.42 -6.72
N SER A 115 -5.14 11.33 -6.20
CA SER A 115 -4.68 11.27 -4.79
C SER A 115 -5.78 11.74 -3.85
N GLY A 116 -5.90 11.11 -2.69
CA GLY A 116 -6.82 11.56 -1.65
C GLY A 116 -6.68 13.05 -1.36
N ARG A 117 -7.79 13.75 -1.15
CA ARG A 117 -7.80 15.20 -0.92
C ARG A 117 -8.94 15.66 -0.04
N VAL A 118 -8.75 16.84 0.52
CA VAL A 118 -9.80 17.55 1.28
C VAL A 118 -10.70 18.31 0.32
N VAL A 119 -12.00 18.16 0.47
CA VAL A 119 -13.04 18.87 -0.30
C VAL A 119 -13.72 19.89 0.59
N ARG A 120 -13.55 21.17 0.27
CA ARG A 120 -14.21 22.32 0.91
C ARG A 120 -15.12 23.06 -0.06
N SER A 121 -14.97 22.79 -1.36
CA SER A 121 -15.74 23.39 -2.43
C SER A 121 -15.77 22.49 -3.65
N ALA A 122 -16.66 22.73 -4.61
CA ALA A 122 -16.69 22.01 -5.89
C ALA A 122 -15.37 22.15 -6.68
N HIS A 123 -14.63 23.24 -6.47
CA HIS A 123 -13.33 23.46 -7.10
C HIS A 123 -12.29 22.39 -6.72
N ASP A 124 -12.37 21.85 -5.49
CA ASP A 124 -11.44 20.82 -5.01
C ASP A 124 -11.66 19.47 -5.70
N LEU A 125 -12.79 19.29 -6.39
CA LEU A 125 -13.10 18.09 -7.16
C LEU A 125 -12.61 18.13 -8.62
N ILE A 126 -12.08 19.26 -9.06
CA ILE A 126 -11.54 19.38 -10.42
C ILE A 126 -10.37 18.40 -10.59
N GLY A 127 -10.43 17.59 -11.68
CA GLY A 127 -9.43 16.56 -11.98
C GLY A 127 -9.56 15.26 -11.17
N CYS A 128 -10.63 15.08 -10.38
CA CYS A 128 -10.91 13.80 -9.72
C CYS A 128 -11.63 12.79 -10.63
N SER A 129 -12.36 13.26 -11.64
CA SER A 129 -13.05 12.40 -12.60
C SER A 129 -12.24 12.24 -13.88
N SER A 130 -12.19 11.01 -14.39
CA SER A 130 -11.69 10.70 -15.72
C SER A 130 -12.76 9.91 -16.48
N GLY A 131 -13.20 10.41 -17.63
CA GLY A 131 -14.01 9.64 -18.58
C GLY A 131 -15.53 9.67 -18.39
N GLY A 132 -16.08 10.56 -17.57
CA GLY A 132 -17.54 10.79 -17.51
C GLY A 132 -18.33 9.77 -16.69
N GLU A 133 -17.70 8.76 -16.10
CA GLU A 133 -18.34 7.84 -15.17
C GLU A 133 -18.33 8.41 -13.74
N ASP A 134 -19.40 8.14 -12.96
CA ASP A 134 -19.50 8.50 -11.56
C ASP A 134 -18.64 7.55 -10.73
N GLN A 135 -17.56 8.08 -10.17
CA GLN A 135 -16.55 7.28 -9.48
C GLN A 135 -16.90 7.06 -8.01
N GLU A 136 -16.81 5.82 -7.55
CA GLU A 136 -16.94 5.49 -6.12
C GLU A 136 -15.73 5.98 -5.33
N VAL A 137 -16.01 6.61 -4.20
CA VAL A 137 -15.02 7.15 -3.27
C VAL A 137 -15.33 6.79 -1.82
N TYR A 138 -14.30 6.68 -1.01
CA TYR A 138 -14.43 6.84 0.43
C TYR A 138 -14.50 8.32 0.78
N ILE A 139 -15.38 8.66 1.70
CA ILE A 139 -15.50 9.98 2.30
C ILE A 139 -15.34 9.84 3.81
N SER A 140 -14.60 10.74 4.43
CA SER A 140 -14.43 10.77 5.88
C SER A 140 -14.43 12.17 6.46
N GLU A 141 -14.71 12.25 7.74
CA GLU A 141 -14.43 13.44 8.54
C GLU A 141 -12.93 13.77 8.49
N LEU A 142 -12.61 15.06 8.69
CA LEU A 142 -11.22 15.50 8.73
C LEU A 142 -10.62 15.24 10.11
N LEU A 143 -9.43 14.69 10.13
CA LEU A 143 -8.55 14.72 11.28
C LEU A 143 -7.29 15.50 10.89
N ASP A 144 -6.85 16.37 11.80
CA ASP A 144 -5.64 17.18 11.59
C ASP A 144 -4.40 16.38 12.03
N PHE A 145 -3.89 15.56 11.11
CA PHE A 145 -2.67 14.82 11.33
C PHE A 145 -1.46 15.72 11.18
N VAL A 146 -0.71 15.90 12.26
CA VAL A 146 0.54 16.67 12.29
C VAL A 146 1.78 15.83 12.04
N SER A 147 1.64 14.50 12.11
CA SER A 147 2.70 13.54 11.80
C SER A 147 2.10 12.23 11.32
N GLU A 148 2.73 11.57 10.34
CA GLU A 148 2.26 10.30 9.78
C GLU A 148 3.38 9.28 9.67
N TYR A 149 3.04 8.02 9.96
CA TYR A 149 3.95 6.90 10.05
C TYR A 149 3.41 5.69 9.31
N ARG A 150 4.27 4.99 8.57
CA ARG A 150 4.00 3.68 7.99
C ARG A 150 4.60 2.58 8.83
N VAL A 151 3.78 1.61 9.20
CA VAL A 151 4.17 0.40 9.91
C VAL A 151 4.17 -0.75 8.92
N PHE A 152 5.30 -1.42 8.76
CA PHE A 152 5.45 -2.61 7.92
C PHE A 152 5.23 -3.84 8.78
N VAL A 153 4.30 -4.70 8.37
CA VAL A 153 3.91 -5.91 9.10
C VAL A 153 4.07 -7.14 8.20
N ARG A 154 4.69 -8.18 8.73
CA ARG A 154 4.84 -9.49 8.08
C ARG A 154 4.53 -10.59 9.07
N TYR A 155 3.59 -11.49 8.74
CA TYR A 155 3.12 -12.57 9.62
C TYR A 155 2.76 -12.09 11.02
N GLY A 156 2.06 -10.96 11.11
CA GLY A 156 1.64 -10.34 12.37
C GLY A 156 2.77 -9.69 13.18
N GLN A 157 4.01 -9.69 12.69
CA GLN A 157 5.15 -9.06 13.34
C GLN A 157 5.45 -7.69 12.72
N ILE A 158 5.67 -6.69 13.56
CA ILE A 158 6.13 -5.37 13.12
C ILE A 158 7.60 -5.51 12.68
N LEU A 159 7.86 -5.21 11.41
CA LEU A 159 9.22 -5.18 10.88
C LEU A 159 9.91 -3.86 11.20
N ASP A 160 9.21 -2.74 10.96
CA ASP A 160 9.71 -1.39 11.21
C ASP A 160 8.58 -0.37 11.18
N ILE A 161 8.86 0.84 11.67
CA ILE A 161 7.95 2.00 11.66
C ILE A 161 8.70 3.17 11.07
N ARG A 162 8.18 3.73 9.95
CA ARG A 162 8.82 4.81 9.21
C ARG A 162 7.98 6.07 9.21
N HIS A 163 8.57 7.19 9.65
CA HIS A 163 8.00 8.51 9.48
C HIS A 163 8.07 8.93 8.02
N TYR A 164 6.96 9.45 7.44
CA TYR A 164 6.94 9.87 6.05
C TYR A 164 6.32 11.25 5.80
N TYR A 165 5.60 11.79 6.77
CA TYR A 165 4.97 13.11 6.62
C TYR A 165 4.87 13.86 7.95
N GLY A 166 4.99 15.19 7.89
CA GLY A 166 4.74 16.09 9.01
C GLY A 166 5.91 16.20 9.99
N ARG A 167 5.60 16.39 11.25
CA ARG A 167 6.57 16.64 12.32
C ARG A 167 7.29 15.37 12.74
N TRP A 168 8.60 15.35 12.61
CA TRP A 168 9.46 14.21 12.94
C TRP A 168 9.59 13.96 14.46
N ASP A 169 9.29 14.97 15.29
CA ASP A 169 9.42 14.93 16.75
C ASP A 169 8.13 14.52 17.48
N ILE A 170 7.06 14.20 16.74
CA ILE A 170 5.78 13.71 17.29
C ILE A 170 5.61 12.25 16.90
N PHE A 171 5.59 11.36 17.89
CA PHE A 171 5.56 9.91 17.70
C PHE A 171 4.17 9.31 17.98
N PRO A 172 3.78 8.25 17.26
CA PRO A 172 2.54 7.55 17.51
C PRO A 172 2.63 6.72 18.80
N ASN A 173 1.48 6.47 19.42
CA ASN A 173 1.40 5.60 20.59
C ASN A 173 1.63 4.13 20.19
N ALA A 174 2.72 3.53 20.67
CA ALA A 174 3.13 2.17 20.34
C ALA A 174 2.10 1.11 20.77
N GLU A 175 1.38 1.30 21.87
CA GLU A 175 0.38 0.34 22.33
C GLU A 175 -0.87 0.36 21.45
N ILE A 176 -1.26 1.52 20.92
CA ILE A 176 -2.35 1.63 19.95
C ILE A 176 -1.99 0.86 18.67
N ILE A 177 -0.76 1.03 18.16
CA ILE A 177 -0.27 0.30 16.98
C ILE A 177 -0.29 -1.21 17.22
N LYS A 178 0.32 -1.69 18.31
CA LYS A 178 0.37 -3.11 18.66
C LYS A 178 -1.02 -3.72 18.79
N ASN A 179 -1.92 -3.04 19.50
CA ASN A 179 -3.29 -3.50 19.68
C ASN A 179 -4.06 -3.53 18.34
N CYS A 180 -3.88 -2.53 17.48
CA CYS A 180 -4.49 -2.50 16.15
C CYS A 180 -4.04 -3.69 15.31
N ILE A 181 -2.74 -3.99 15.27
CA ILE A 181 -2.19 -5.14 14.53
C ILE A 181 -2.71 -6.47 15.10
N LYS A 182 -2.77 -6.60 16.42
CA LYS A 182 -3.31 -7.80 17.10
C LYS A 182 -4.80 -8.01 16.77
N ASP A 183 -5.57 -6.94 16.69
CA ASP A 183 -7.01 -7.00 16.42
C ASP A 183 -7.33 -7.21 14.93
N TYR A 184 -6.34 -7.06 14.05
CA TYR A 184 -6.48 -7.33 12.63
C TYR A 184 -6.34 -8.83 12.34
N TYR A 185 -7.32 -9.62 12.82
CA TYR A 185 -7.29 -11.09 12.78
C TYR A 185 -7.40 -11.69 11.36
N ASP A 186 -7.91 -10.95 10.40
CA ASP A 186 -8.04 -11.33 8.98
C ASP A 186 -6.99 -10.64 8.09
N ALA A 187 -5.86 -10.24 8.67
CA ALA A 187 -4.78 -9.57 7.99
C ALA A 187 -4.08 -10.46 6.96
N PRO A 188 -3.63 -9.89 5.82
CA PRO A 188 -2.74 -10.61 4.91
C PRO A 188 -1.38 -10.93 5.56
N ASN A 189 -0.64 -11.85 4.92
CA ASN A 189 0.69 -12.24 5.39
C ASN A 189 1.68 -11.06 5.46
N ALA A 190 1.55 -10.09 4.56
CA ALA A 190 2.29 -8.84 4.64
C ALA A 190 1.45 -7.66 4.15
N TYR A 191 1.48 -6.57 4.89
CA TYR A 191 0.78 -5.33 4.60
C TYR A 191 1.47 -4.15 5.26
N ALA A 192 1.23 -2.95 4.75
CA ALA A 192 1.59 -1.73 5.46
C ALA A 192 0.33 -1.07 6.03
N ILE A 193 0.47 -0.52 7.23
CA ILE A 193 -0.62 0.15 7.93
C ILE A 193 -0.13 1.53 8.36
N ASP A 194 -0.87 2.57 7.98
CA ASP A 194 -0.48 3.95 8.19
C ASP A 194 -1.23 4.55 9.38
N PHE A 195 -0.48 5.19 10.28
CA PHE A 195 -1.00 5.88 11.45
C PHE A 195 -0.69 7.36 11.41
N GLY A 196 -1.68 8.18 11.76
CA GLY A 196 -1.53 9.60 11.95
C GLY A 196 -1.58 9.97 13.43
N VAL A 197 -0.83 11.00 13.78
CA VAL A 197 -0.85 11.60 15.11
C VAL A 197 -1.44 12.99 15.02
N THR A 198 -2.44 13.29 15.82
CA THR A 198 -3.07 14.61 15.89
C THR A 198 -2.33 15.54 16.84
N SER A 199 -2.60 16.84 16.76
CA SER A 199 -1.92 17.86 17.58
C SER A 199 -2.14 17.69 19.08
N ASP A 200 -3.23 17.03 19.49
CA ASP A 200 -3.52 16.69 20.89
C ASP A 200 -2.91 15.34 21.34
N GLY A 201 -2.11 14.70 20.46
CA GLY A 201 -1.42 13.46 20.74
C GLY A 201 -2.23 12.18 20.47
N GLY A 202 -3.44 12.28 19.90
CA GLY A 202 -4.23 11.13 19.47
C GLY A 202 -3.52 10.36 18.36
N THR A 203 -3.53 9.04 18.42
CA THR A 203 -2.99 8.15 17.38
C THR A 203 -4.12 7.39 16.71
N TYR A 204 -4.24 7.53 15.38
CA TYR A 204 -5.36 6.95 14.63
C TYR A 204 -4.88 6.25 13.36
N LEU A 205 -5.60 5.20 12.99
CA LEU A 205 -5.41 4.50 11.72
C LEU A 205 -5.79 5.40 10.54
N ILE A 206 -4.87 5.58 9.60
CA ILE A 206 -5.14 6.30 8.35
C ILE A 206 -5.69 5.35 7.29
N GLU A 207 -4.92 4.30 6.94
CA GLU A 207 -5.28 3.33 5.90
C GLU A 207 -4.47 2.05 6.05
N VAL A 208 -4.91 0.98 5.37
CA VAL A 208 -4.17 -0.26 5.20
C VAL A 208 -3.85 -0.45 3.72
N ASN A 209 -2.61 -0.76 3.41
CA ASN A 209 -2.11 -0.93 2.05
C ASN A 209 -1.64 -2.37 1.82
N ALA A 210 -2.09 -2.98 0.71
CA ALA A 210 -1.53 -4.25 0.25
C ALA A 210 -0.10 -4.07 -0.24
N SER A 211 0.79 -5.00 0.12
CA SER A 211 2.23 -4.85 -0.10
C SER A 211 2.73 -5.06 -1.54
N GLY A 212 1.83 -5.22 -2.51
CA GLY A 212 2.22 -5.61 -3.89
C GLY A 212 2.97 -4.53 -4.70
N SER A 213 2.87 -3.26 -4.34
CA SER A 213 3.56 -2.13 -5.01
C SER A 213 3.55 -0.94 -4.06
N ILE A 214 4.25 -1.05 -2.95
CA ILE A 214 4.25 -0.05 -1.89
C ILE A 214 5.66 0.50 -1.68
N GLY A 215 5.77 1.79 -1.40
CA GLY A 215 7.05 2.43 -1.13
C GLY A 215 7.71 1.91 0.15
N SER A 216 9.02 1.75 0.10
CA SER A 216 9.84 1.21 1.20
C SER A 216 10.09 2.21 2.33
N TYR A 217 10.02 3.50 2.04
CA TYR A 217 10.37 4.60 2.96
C TYR A 217 11.70 4.39 3.70
N GLY A 218 12.70 3.80 3.00
CA GLY A 218 14.01 3.53 3.57
C GLY A 218 14.06 2.31 4.50
N LEU A 219 13.08 1.42 4.44
CA LEU A 219 13.16 0.10 5.07
C LEU A 219 14.42 -0.62 4.58
N GLU A 220 15.10 -1.34 5.46
CA GLU A 220 16.32 -2.08 5.12
C GLU A 220 16.05 -3.04 3.95
N PRO A 221 16.96 -3.14 2.94
CA PRO A 221 16.69 -3.86 1.69
C PRO A 221 16.25 -5.30 1.87
N SER A 222 16.90 -6.10 2.73
CA SER A 222 16.54 -7.50 2.94
C SER A 222 15.18 -7.63 3.65
N VAL A 223 14.87 -6.73 4.56
CA VAL A 223 13.59 -6.66 5.24
C VAL A 223 12.47 -6.30 4.27
N TYR A 224 12.72 -5.34 3.36
CA TYR A 224 11.77 -4.98 2.33
C TYR A 224 11.51 -6.11 1.33
N ALA A 225 12.55 -6.83 0.92
CA ALA A 225 12.41 -7.99 0.05
C ALA A 225 11.62 -9.13 0.73
N LYS A 226 11.87 -9.44 2.00
CA LYS A 226 11.08 -10.40 2.80
C LYS A 226 9.62 -9.99 2.91
N PHE A 227 9.35 -8.69 3.09
CA PHE A 227 8.01 -8.14 3.13
C PHE A 227 7.26 -8.34 1.80
N MET A 228 7.91 -8.03 0.67
CA MET A 228 7.35 -8.22 -0.67
C MET A 228 7.12 -9.71 -0.98
N SER A 229 8.06 -10.58 -0.64
CA SER A 229 7.98 -12.03 -0.85
C SER A 229 6.78 -12.65 -0.13
N ALA A 230 6.54 -12.30 1.13
CA ALA A 230 5.43 -12.85 1.91
C ALA A 230 4.07 -12.53 1.28
N ARG A 231 3.88 -11.31 0.77
CA ARG A 231 2.64 -10.96 0.08
C ARG A 231 2.51 -11.62 -1.28
N TRP A 232 3.61 -11.69 -2.04
CA TRP A 232 3.63 -12.35 -3.34
C TRP A 232 3.23 -13.82 -3.25
N SER A 233 3.86 -14.55 -2.33
CA SER A 233 3.58 -15.97 -2.12
C SER A 233 2.13 -16.23 -1.71
N GLU A 234 1.56 -15.38 -0.86
CA GLU A 234 0.15 -15.45 -0.47
C GLU A 234 -0.78 -15.25 -1.69
N LEU A 235 -0.55 -14.21 -2.50
CA LEU A 235 -1.36 -13.90 -3.67
C LEU A 235 -1.29 -14.99 -4.74
N THR A 236 -0.12 -15.58 -4.94
CA THR A 236 0.13 -16.58 -5.99
C THR A 236 -0.10 -18.02 -5.52
N GLY A 237 -0.28 -18.24 -4.22
CA GLY A 237 -0.40 -19.58 -3.63
C GLY A 237 0.90 -20.37 -3.70
N THR A 238 2.05 -19.69 -3.68
CA THR A 238 3.39 -20.31 -3.71
C THR A 238 4.04 -20.26 -2.33
N GLN A 239 5.18 -20.95 -2.18
CA GLN A 239 5.96 -20.89 -0.96
C GLN A 239 6.67 -19.52 -0.84
N ASP A 240 6.69 -18.95 0.37
CA ASP A 240 7.54 -17.80 0.69
C ASP A 240 8.97 -18.28 0.92
N GLU A 241 9.81 -18.14 -0.10
CA GLU A 241 11.21 -18.58 -0.07
C GLU A 241 12.08 -17.71 0.88
N CYS A 242 11.54 -16.59 1.35
CA CYS A 242 12.18 -15.74 2.36
C CYS A 242 11.68 -16.02 3.79
N ALA A 243 10.84 -17.04 4.00
CA ALA A 243 10.32 -17.40 5.32
C ALA A 243 11.31 -18.23 6.15
N LEU A 244 12.30 -18.81 5.51
CA LEU A 244 13.37 -19.54 6.19
C LEU A 244 14.37 -18.52 6.77
N ASP A 245 14.45 -18.45 8.07
CA ASP A 245 15.47 -17.71 8.81
C ASP A 245 16.77 -18.52 8.90
#